data_db71989a93af0ad23f0c88028ef169b7
#
_entry.id   db71989a93af0ad23f0c88028ef169b7
#
_cell.length_a   1.000
_cell.length_b   1.000
_cell.length_c   1.000
_cell.angle_alpha   90.00
_cell.angle_beta   90.00
_cell.angle_gamma   90.00
#
_symmetry.space_group_name_H-M   'P 1'
#
loop_
_entity.id
_entity.type
_entity.pdbx_description
1 polymer ?
#
loop_
_entity_poly.entity_id
_entity_poly.type
_entity_poly.pdbx_seq_one_letter_code
_entity_poly.pdbx_strand_id
1 'polypeptide(L)'
;NIDIVTKTDKDGIDIIIKPGTVNESVHIPVLLSESGMQECVYNDFYIGEGADVTIVAGCGIHNCGVDTSKHDGVHTFYLEKNAKVRYIERHYGEGDGNGENIMNPQTIVHLKEGAHMEMETTQIKGIDSTVRVTKGDLAENASLEIHEKIMTHGKQYAKTDFHVDINGDNSSVNLVSRSVAKGESKQEFF
;
A
#
# COMPACT_ATOMS: atom_id res chain seq x y z
N ASN A 1 14.80 18.08 -1.35
CA ASN A 1 15.13 16.67 -1.59
C ASN A 1 13.92 15.86 -2.08
N ILE A 2 12.69 16.30 -1.76
CA ILE A 2 11.44 15.64 -2.12
C ILE A 2 10.49 16.66 -2.70
N ASP A 3 9.99 16.40 -3.90
CA ASP A 3 8.99 17.22 -4.57
C ASP A 3 7.66 16.41 -4.63
N ILE A 4 6.55 17.07 -4.36
CA ILE A 4 5.20 16.49 -4.45
C ILE A 4 4.41 17.28 -5.48
N VAL A 5 3.94 16.60 -6.52
CA VAL A 5 3.28 17.22 -7.67
C VAL A 5 1.91 16.60 -7.86
N THR A 6 0.88 17.41 -7.96
CA THR A 6 -0.47 16.93 -8.29
C THR A 6 -0.52 16.43 -9.73
N LYS A 7 -1.10 15.27 -9.96
CA LYS A 7 -1.32 14.75 -11.32
C LYS A 7 -2.36 15.60 -12.06
N THR A 8 -2.21 15.68 -13.37
CA THR A 8 -3.11 16.46 -14.24
C THR A 8 -4.03 15.60 -15.09
N ASP A 9 -3.77 14.29 -15.13
CA ASP A 9 -4.46 13.32 -15.99
C ASP A 9 -5.44 12.43 -15.20
N LYS A 10 -5.25 12.33 -13.89
CA LYS A 10 -6.06 11.51 -12.96
C LYS A 10 -5.88 12.00 -11.53
N ASP A 11 -6.75 11.58 -10.62
CA ASP A 11 -6.65 11.92 -9.21
C ASP A 11 -5.42 11.25 -8.57
N GLY A 12 -4.61 12.03 -7.87
CA GLY A 12 -3.41 11.56 -7.20
C GLY A 12 -2.22 12.50 -7.30
N ILE A 13 -1.07 12.00 -6.86
CA ILE A 13 0.17 12.77 -6.78
C ILE A 13 1.38 11.97 -7.27
N ASP A 14 2.38 12.70 -7.76
CA ASP A 14 3.73 12.19 -7.99
C ASP A 14 4.63 12.64 -6.85
N ILE A 15 5.33 11.72 -6.22
CA ILE A 15 6.31 11.96 -5.17
C ILE A 15 7.69 11.67 -5.75
N ILE A 16 8.48 12.72 -5.93
CA ILE A 16 9.78 12.65 -6.58
C ILE A 16 10.87 12.84 -5.53
N ILE A 17 11.59 11.76 -5.21
CA ILE A 17 12.69 11.74 -4.26
C ILE A 17 14.01 11.80 -5.03
N LYS A 18 14.78 12.85 -4.79
CA LYS A 18 16.03 13.09 -5.53
C LYS A 18 17.11 12.04 -5.19
N PRO A 19 18.02 11.75 -6.13
CA PRO A 19 19.14 10.86 -5.87
C PRO A 19 19.92 11.23 -4.61
N GLY A 20 20.34 10.23 -3.84
CA GLY A 20 21.12 10.41 -2.62
C GLY A 20 20.37 11.04 -1.44
N THR A 21 19.06 11.21 -1.51
CA THR A 21 18.25 11.66 -0.37
C THR A 21 18.24 10.59 0.72
N VAL A 22 18.66 10.94 1.94
CA VAL A 22 18.74 10.01 3.07
C VAL A 22 18.11 10.59 4.33
N ASN A 23 17.58 9.73 5.19
CA ASN A 23 16.97 10.11 6.47
C ASN A 23 15.78 11.07 6.36
N GLU A 24 15.08 11.03 5.25
CA GLU A 24 13.85 11.79 5.01
C GLU A 24 12.62 10.87 5.06
N SER A 25 11.46 11.45 5.31
CA SER A 25 10.19 10.72 5.29
C SER A 25 9.09 11.48 4.56
N VAL A 26 8.19 10.71 3.93
CA VAL A 26 6.97 11.20 3.32
C VAL A 26 5.77 10.60 4.03
N HIS A 27 4.78 11.42 4.38
CA HIS A 27 3.54 10.98 4.99
C HIS A 27 2.36 11.33 4.09
N ILE A 28 1.53 10.33 3.79
CA ILE A 28 0.36 10.46 2.90
C ILE A 28 -0.88 9.98 3.66
N PRO A 29 -1.49 10.83 4.51
CA PRO A 29 -2.74 10.49 5.16
C PRO A 29 -3.93 10.69 4.22
N VAL A 30 -4.85 9.72 4.20
CA VAL A 30 -6.15 9.82 3.53
C VAL A 30 -7.23 9.47 4.54
N LEU A 31 -8.29 10.26 4.60
CA LEU A 31 -9.45 9.99 5.44
C LEU A 31 -10.73 10.32 4.68
N LEU A 32 -11.52 9.31 4.39
CA LEU A 32 -12.89 9.48 3.94
C LEU A 32 -13.78 9.71 5.15
N SER A 33 -14.38 10.89 5.26
CA SER A 33 -15.18 11.29 6.43
C SER A 33 -16.68 11.43 6.16
N GLU A 34 -17.09 11.26 4.91
CA GLU A 34 -18.49 11.33 4.49
C GLU A 34 -19.02 9.97 4.06
N SER A 35 -20.21 9.59 4.53
CA SER A 35 -20.87 8.36 4.12
C SER A 35 -21.19 8.40 2.61
N GLY A 36 -20.94 7.28 1.93
CA GLY A 36 -21.15 7.17 0.49
C GLY A 36 -20.02 7.74 -0.37
N MET A 37 -18.97 8.28 0.23
CA MET A 37 -17.81 8.76 -0.51
C MET A 37 -17.06 7.60 -1.17
N GLN A 38 -16.79 7.73 -2.47
CA GLN A 38 -16.04 6.75 -3.24
C GLN A 38 -14.96 7.44 -4.04
N GLU A 39 -13.72 6.99 -3.91
CA GLU A 39 -12.59 7.55 -4.63
C GLU A 39 -11.62 6.48 -5.11
N CYS A 40 -10.90 6.81 -6.18
CA CYS A 40 -9.76 6.04 -6.65
C CYS A 40 -8.59 7.00 -6.88
N VAL A 41 -7.49 6.83 -6.16
CA VAL A 41 -6.32 7.71 -6.23
C VAL A 41 -5.08 6.97 -6.69
N TYR A 42 -4.24 7.66 -7.45
CA TYR A 42 -3.01 7.13 -8.04
C TYR A 42 -1.81 7.92 -7.53
N ASN A 43 -0.98 7.28 -6.72
CA ASN A 43 0.22 7.90 -6.19
C ASN A 43 1.46 7.17 -6.74
N ASP A 44 2.26 7.87 -7.51
CA ASP A 44 3.49 7.31 -8.07
C ASP A 44 4.71 7.88 -7.34
N PHE A 45 5.59 7.00 -6.91
CA PHE A 45 6.78 7.30 -6.14
C PHE A 45 8.01 7.05 -7.01
N TYR A 46 8.76 8.09 -7.29
CA TYR A 46 10.00 8.03 -8.04
C TYR A 46 11.16 8.21 -7.08
N ILE A 47 11.86 7.12 -6.77
CA ILE A 47 12.94 7.10 -5.79
C ILE A 47 14.28 7.09 -6.51
N GLY A 48 15.01 8.19 -6.40
CA GLY A 48 16.29 8.40 -7.09
C GLY A 48 17.39 7.46 -6.62
N GLU A 49 18.41 7.29 -7.44
CA GLU A 49 19.56 6.41 -7.19
C GLU A 49 20.17 6.65 -5.80
N GLY A 50 20.39 5.59 -5.04
CA GLY A 50 21.01 5.62 -3.73
C GLY A 50 20.22 6.36 -2.64
N ALA A 51 18.97 6.73 -2.87
CA ALA A 51 18.13 7.30 -1.82
C ALA A 51 17.76 6.24 -0.78
N ASP A 52 17.58 6.66 0.48
CA ASP A 52 17.17 5.81 1.61
C ASP A 52 16.13 6.55 2.44
N VAL A 53 14.86 6.21 2.27
CA VAL A 53 13.73 6.99 2.80
C VAL A 53 12.63 6.11 3.38
N THR A 54 11.84 6.71 4.28
CA THR A 54 10.62 6.09 4.83
C THR A 54 9.38 6.76 4.25
N ILE A 55 8.43 5.95 3.79
CA ILE A 55 7.14 6.42 3.29
C ILE A 55 6.04 5.81 4.16
N VAL A 56 5.17 6.66 4.69
CA VAL A 56 4.05 6.25 5.55
C VAL A 56 2.74 6.62 4.88
N ALA A 57 1.95 5.63 4.51
CA ALA A 57 0.58 5.80 4.01
C ALA A 57 -0.42 5.38 5.08
N GLY A 58 -1.37 6.25 5.38
CA GLY A 58 -2.46 5.96 6.31
C GLY A 58 -3.79 6.21 5.64
N CYS A 59 -4.58 5.14 5.39
CA CYS A 59 -5.90 5.27 4.81
C CYS A 59 -6.96 4.88 5.82
N GLY A 60 -7.88 5.82 6.09
CA GLY A 60 -8.99 5.65 7.03
C GLY A 60 -10.34 5.90 6.37
N ILE A 61 -11.36 5.18 6.82
CA ILE A 61 -12.76 5.45 6.48
C ILE A 61 -13.53 5.67 7.78
N HIS A 62 -14.11 6.86 7.93
CA HIS A 62 -15.03 7.20 9.01
C HIS A 62 -16.45 7.28 8.46
N ASN A 63 -17.25 6.23 8.66
CA ASN A 63 -18.59 6.13 8.10
C ASN A 63 -19.64 6.06 9.20
N CYS A 64 -20.39 7.13 9.36
CA CYS A 64 -21.51 7.22 10.31
C CYS A 64 -22.89 7.17 9.62
N GLY A 65 -22.93 6.84 8.32
CA GLY A 65 -24.17 6.77 7.55
C GLY A 65 -24.55 5.38 7.11
N VAL A 66 -25.39 5.30 6.11
CA VAL A 66 -25.96 4.04 5.59
C VAL A 66 -25.40 3.65 4.22
N ASP A 67 -24.67 4.57 3.58
CA ASP A 67 -24.15 4.35 2.23
C ASP A 67 -22.74 3.77 2.29
N THR A 68 -22.38 2.97 1.29
CA THR A 68 -21.07 2.34 1.18
C THR A 68 -20.00 3.38 0.87
N SER A 69 -18.97 3.45 1.71
CA SER A 69 -17.77 4.25 1.48
C SER A 69 -16.64 3.38 0.95
N LYS A 70 -15.93 3.87 -0.07
CA LYS A 70 -14.92 3.09 -0.78
C LYS A 70 -13.67 3.91 -1.10
N HIS A 71 -12.50 3.36 -0.78
CA HIS A 71 -11.21 3.92 -1.15
C HIS A 71 -10.38 2.88 -1.92
N ASP A 72 -10.06 3.21 -3.16
CA ASP A 72 -9.14 2.43 -4.00
C ASP A 72 -7.82 3.22 -4.15
N GLY A 73 -6.79 2.83 -3.45
CA GLY A 73 -5.46 3.44 -3.56
C GLY A 73 -4.55 2.61 -4.48
N VAL A 74 -4.03 3.23 -5.54
CA VAL A 74 -3.03 2.62 -6.42
C VAL A 74 -1.70 3.31 -6.18
N HIS A 75 -0.74 2.60 -5.63
CA HIS A 75 0.60 3.10 -5.32
C HIS A 75 1.63 2.39 -6.20
N THR A 76 2.35 3.16 -7.03
CA THR A 76 3.42 2.62 -7.87
C THR A 76 4.77 3.15 -7.42
N PHE A 77 5.70 2.26 -7.16
CA PHE A 77 7.05 2.58 -6.69
C PHE A 77 8.08 2.26 -7.79
N TYR A 78 8.83 3.25 -8.18
CA TYR A 78 9.95 3.14 -9.10
C TYR A 78 11.25 3.41 -8.32
N LEU A 79 11.97 2.33 -7.93
CA LEU A 79 13.24 2.44 -7.23
C LEU A 79 14.39 2.35 -8.21
N GLU A 80 15.14 3.43 -8.30
CA GLU A 80 16.38 3.47 -9.09
C GLU A 80 17.51 2.65 -8.41
N LYS A 81 18.62 2.51 -9.09
CA LYS A 81 19.77 1.71 -8.64
C LYS A 81 20.16 2.01 -7.17
N ASN A 82 20.29 0.95 -6.37
CA ASN A 82 20.67 1.00 -4.96
C ASN A 82 19.75 1.86 -4.06
N ALA A 83 18.58 2.24 -4.53
CA ALA A 83 17.61 2.94 -3.71
C ALA A 83 17.01 2.02 -2.65
N LYS A 84 16.67 2.58 -1.48
CA LYS A 84 16.06 1.87 -0.37
C LYS A 84 14.79 2.59 0.09
N VAL A 85 13.73 1.81 0.28
CA VAL A 85 12.46 2.32 0.79
C VAL A 85 11.96 1.43 1.91
N ARG A 86 11.58 2.04 3.02
CA ARG A 86 10.70 1.44 4.01
C ARG A 86 9.31 2.02 3.83
N TYR A 87 8.36 1.19 3.37
CA TYR A 87 6.96 1.56 3.17
C TYR A 87 6.09 1.00 4.28
N ILE A 88 5.40 1.89 5.01
CA ILE A 88 4.50 1.53 6.11
C ILE A 88 3.09 1.95 5.71
N GLU A 89 2.21 0.97 5.55
CA GLU A 89 0.81 1.19 5.17
C GLU A 89 -0.12 0.74 6.30
N ARG A 90 -1.07 1.58 6.65
CA ARG A 90 -2.07 1.27 7.67
C ARG A 90 -3.47 1.59 7.16
N HIS A 91 -4.35 0.60 7.24
CA HIS A 91 -5.75 0.71 6.88
C HIS A 91 -6.63 0.51 8.10
N TYR A 92 -7.62 1.37 8.25
CA TYR A 92 -8.59 1.25 9.33
C TYR A 92 -9.94 1.83 8.91
N GLY A 93 -11.00 1.32 9.52
CA GLY A 93 -12.35 1.87 9.43
C GLY A 93 -12.92 2.11 10.82
N GLU A 94 -13.73 3.14 10.94
CA GLU A 94 -14.46 3.48 12.14
C GLU A 94 -15.80 4.14 11.80
N GLY A 95 -16.60 4.41 12.81
CA GLY A 95 -17.93 4.98 12.71
C GLY A 95 -18.99 4.00 13.21
N ASP A 96 -20.16 4.50 13.49
CA ASP A 96 -21.33 3.78 14.00
C ASP A 96 -22.44 3.60 12.94
N GLY A 97 -22.12 3.92 11.69
CA GLY A 97 -23.02 3.72 10.55
C GLY A 97 -23.23 2.27 10.18
N ASN A 98 -24.22 2.03 9.32
CA ASN A 98 -24.52 0.71 8.76
C ASN A 98 -24.03 0.54 7.32
N GLY A 99 -23.42 1.57 6.73
CA GLY A 99 -22.79 1.51 5.42
C GLY A 99 -21.49 0.70 5.46
N GLU A 100 -21.17 0.00 4.37
CA GLU A 100 -19.95 -0.78 4.27
C GLU A 100 -18.72 0.11 4.08
N ASN A 101 -17.60 -0.28 4.69
CA ASN A 101 -16.28 0.28 4.46
C ASN A 101 -15.49 -0.65 3.55
N ILE A 102 -15.22 -0.20 2.32
CA ILE A 102 -14.46 -0.97 1.32
C ILE A 102 -13.13 -0.31 1.04
N MET A 103 -12.05 -1.10 1.03
CA MET A 103 -10.71 -0.60 0.74
C MET A 103 -9.92 -1.60 -0.10
N ASN A 104 -9.62 -1.24 -1.34
CA ASN A 104 -8.91 -2.11 -2.28
C ASN A 104 -7.56 -1.50 -2.68
N PRO A 105 -6.53 -1.67 -1.85
CA PRO A 105 -5.20 -1.15 -2.18
C PRO A 105 -4.54 -1.98 -3.26
N GLN A 106 -3.90 -1.30 -4.19
CA GLN A 106 -3.01 -1.92 -5.16
C GLN A 106 -1.61 -1.31 -5.04
N THR A 107 -0.60 -2.15 -4.87
CA THR A 107 0.80 -1.73 -4.83
C THR A 107 1.57 -2.36 -5.98
N ILE A 108 2.28 -1.55 -6.73
CA ILE A 108 3.11 -1.98 -7.85
C ILE A 108 4.53 -1.52 -7.57
N VAL A 109 5.51 -2.43 -7.67
CA VAL A 109 6.91 -2.11 -7.36
C VAL A 109 7.82 -2.50 -8.52
N HIS A 110 8.66 -1.55 -8.94
CA HIS A 110 9.70 -1.73 -9.94
C HIS A 110 11.05 -1.46 -9.27
N LEU A 111 11.82 -2.54 -9.02
CA LEU A 111 13.09 -2.45 -8.34
C LEU A 111 14.24 -2.65 -9.34
N LYS A 112 15.03 -1.60 -9.56
CA LYS A 112 16.25 -1.67 -10.37
C LYS A 112 17.39 -2.34 -9.61
N GLU A 113 18.52 -2.50 -10.27
CA GLU A 113 19.71 -3.16 -9.74
C GLU A 113 20.06 -2.71 -8.32
N GLY A 114 20.16 -3.65 -7.40
CA GLY A 114 20.54 -3.40 -6.00
C GLY A 114 19.51 -2.65 -5.18
N ALA A 115 18.33 -2.33 -5.72
CA ALA A 115 17.29 -1.65 -4.96
C ALA A 115 16.67 -2.58 -3.90
N HIS A 116 16.28 -2.01 -2.77
CA HIS A 116 15.66 -2.72 -1.65
C HIS A 116 14.37 -2.02 -1.21
N MET A 117 13.30 -2.80 -1.04
CA MET A 117 12.06 -2.31 -0.47
C MET A 117 11.58 -3.22 0.65
N GLU A 118 11.31 -2.61 1.82
CA GLU A 118 10.59 -3.23 2.92
C GLU A 118 9.17 -2.67 2.97
N MET A 119 8.17 -3.55 2.91
CA MET A 119 6.75 -3.19 3.02
C MET A 119 6.17 -3.73 4.32
N GLU A 120 5.62 -2.87 5.15
CA GLU A 120 4.84 -3.26 6.33
C GLU A 120 3.40 -2.80 6.14
N THR A 121 2.47 -3.73 5.95
CA THR A 121 1.06 -3.43 5.76
C THR A 121 0.23 -3.95 6.92
N THR A 122 -0.69 -3.14 7.44
CA THR A 122 -1.51 -3.50 8.59
C THR A 122 -2.97 -3.10 8.39
N GLN A 123 -3.88 -4.08 8.51
CA GLN A 123 -5.33 -3.86 8.49
C GLN A 123 -5.96 -4.69 9.60
N ILE A 124 -6.43 -4.06 10.66
CA ILE A 124 -6.88 -4.75 11.86
C ILE A 124 -8.37 -4.52 12.16
N LYS A 125 -8.94 -3.37 11.78
CA LYS A 125 -10.26 -2.97 12.26
C LYS A 125 -11.07 -2.22 11.19
N GLY A 126 -12.36 -2.51 11.17
CA GLY A 126 -13.39 -1.64 10.58
C GLY A 126 -13.44 -1.58 9.05
N ILE A 127 -12.77 -2.48 8.36
CA ILE A 127 -12.91 -2.65 6.91
C ILE A 127 -13.72 -3.91 6.65
N ASP A 128 -14.86 -3.75 5.96
CA ASP A 128 -15.80 -4.85 5.73
C ASP A 128 -15.37 -5.72 4.55
N SER A 129 -14.80 -5.10 3.53
CA SER A 129 -14.27 -5.82 2.37
C SER A 129 -12.96 -5.20 1.88
N THR A 130 -11.98 -6.04 1.61
CA THR A 130 -10.72 -5.62 0.97
C THR A 130 -10.26 -6.63 -0.06
N VAL A 131 -9.81 -6.12 -1.21
CA VAL A 131 -9.05 -6.87 -2.20
C VAL A 131 -7.72 -6.16 -2.39
N ARG A 132 -6.69 -6.72 -1.79
CA ARG A 132 -5.32 -6.21 -1.88
C ARG A 132 -4.59 -6.91 -3.02
N VAL A 133 -3.95 -6.12 -3.88
CA VAL A 133 -3.11 -6.64 -4.96
C VAL A 133 -1.71 -6.05 -4.84
N THR A 134 -0.70 -6.91 -4.81
CA THR A 134 0.71 -6.49 -4.87
C THR A 134 1.38 -7.12 -6.08
N LYS A 135 1.94 -6.29 -6.94
CA LYS A 135 2.70 -6.72 -8.12
C LYS A 135 4.11 -6.16 -8.06
N GLY A 136 5.07 -6.88 -8.62
CA GLY A 136 6.44 -6.39 -8.65
C GLY A 136 7.29 -7.03 -9.72
N ASP A 137 8.36 -6.35 -10.10
CA ASP A 137 9.46 -6.89 -10.88
C ASP A 137 10.80 -6.45 -10.28
N LEU A 138 11.72 -7.40 -10.19
CA LEU A 138 13.01 -7.25 -9.53
C LEU A 138 14.15 -7.48 -10.53
N ALA A 139 15.00 -6.46 -10.67
CA ALA A 139 16.25 -6.56 -11.42
C ALA A 139 17.36 -7.26 -10.58
N GLU A 140 18.56 -7.34 -11.12
CA GLU A 140 19.72 -7.98 -10.50
C GLU A 140 20.02 -7.41 -9.10
N ASN A 141 20.31 -8.28 -8.13
CA ASN A 141 20.63 -7.94 -6.74
C ASN A 141 19.52 -7.15 -6.01
N ALA A 142 18.32 -7.06 -6.56
CA ALA A 142 17.19 -6.36 -5.91
C ALA A 142 16.52 -7.27 -4.87
N SER A 143 15.93 -6.66 -3.84
CA SER A 143 15.22 -7.41 -2.80
C SER A 143 13.94 -6.72 -2.35
N LEU A 144 12.90 -7.54 -2.13
CA LEU A 144 11.59 -7.11 -1.66
C LEU A 144 11.21 -7.91 -0.41
N GLU A 145 10.99 -7.23 0.70
CA GLU A 145 10.48 -7.81 1.94
C GLU A 145 9.07 -7.32 2.21
N ILE A 146 8.12 -8.23 2.44
CA ILE A 146 6.72 -7.89 2.70
C ILE A 146 6.29 -8.50 4.02
N HIS A 147 5.85 -7.67 4.94
CA HIS A 147 5.27 -8.04 6.22
C HIS A 147 3.81 -7.58 6.29
N GLU A 148 2.89 -8.50 6.10
CA GLU A 148 1.46 -8.22 6.15
C GLU A 148 0.86 -8.68 7.47
N LYS A 149 -0.04 -7.85 8.04
CA LYS A 149 -0.85 -8.16 9.21
C LYS A 149 -2.31 -7.87 8.91
N ILE A 150 -3.14 -8.91 8.84
CA ILE A 150 -4.58 -8.78 8.58
C ILE A 150 -5.37 -9.45 9.69
N MET A 151 -6.36 -8.71 10.23
CA MET A 151 -7.37 -9.26 11.11
C MET A 151 -8.75 -8.98 10.53
N THR A 152 -9.58 -10.01 10.45
CA THR A 152 -10.98 -9.90 10.07
C THR A 152 -11.88 -10.51 11.15
N HIS A 153 -13.08 -9.96 11.31
CA HIS A 153 -14.05 -10.44 12.27
C HIS A 153 -15.48 -10.29 11.73
N GLY A 154 -16.44 -10.92 12.43
CA GLY A 154 -17.84 -10.88 12.00
C GLY A 154 -18.00 -11.52 10.61
N LYS A 155 -18.46 -10.77 9.64
CA LYS A 155 -18.66 -11.17 8.24
C LYS A 155 -17.68 -10.55 7.27
N GLN A 156 -16.60 -9.92 7.77
CA GLN A 156 -15.62 -9.25 6.94
C GLN A 156 -14.92 -10.18 5.97
N TYR A 157 -14.53 -9.64 4.83
CA TYR A 157 -13.82 -10.35 3.79
C TYR A 157 -12.49 -9.68 3.46
N ALA A 158 -11.43 -10.47 3.35
CA ALA A 158 -10.14 -10.01 2.87
C ALA A 158 -9.55 -10.98 1.85
N LYS A 159 -9.16 -10.45 0.70
CA LYS A 159 -8.39 -11.16 -0.31
C LYS A 159 -7.05 -10.48 -0.49
N THR A 160 -5.97 -11.25 -0.49
CA THR A 160 -4.62 -10.79 -0.81
C THR A 160 -4.08 -11.59 -1.99
N ASP A 161 -3.56 -10.89 -3.00
CA ASP A 161 -2.98 -11.45 -4.21
C ASP A 161 -1.57 -10.87 -4.40
N PHE A 162 -0.55 -11.74 -4.45
CA PHE A 162 0.84 -11.38 -4.67
C PHE A 162 1.35 -11.97 -5.96
N HIS A 163 1.88 -11.12 -6.84
CA HIS A 163 2.53 -11.54 -8.06
C HIS A 163 3.84 -10.77 -8.25
N VAL A 164 4.98 -11.44 -8.11
CA VAL A 164 6.29 -10.81 -8.24
C VAL A 164 7.17 -11.60 -9.21
N ASP A 165 7.63 -10.93 -10.24
CA ASP A 165 8.59 -11.45 -11.22
C ASP A 165 10.02 -11.20 -10.74
N ILE A 166 10.77 -12.28 -10.50
CA ILE A 166 12.17 -12.24 -10.11
C ILE A 166 13.02 -12.41 -11.37
N ASN A 167 13.39 -11.30 -12.01
CA ASN A 167 14.00 -11.29 -13.33
C ASN A 167 15.53 -11.23 -13.31
N GLY A 168 16.12 -10.71 -12.24
CA GLY A 168 17.57 -10.51 -12.12
C GLY A 168 18.26 -11.58 -11.27
N ASP A 169 19.53 -11.81 -11.56
CA ASP A 169 20.38 -12.70 -10.74
C ASP A 169 20.50 -12.17 -9.32
N ASN A 170 20.60 -13.07 -8.32
CA ASN A 170 20.72 -12.77 -6.90
C ASN A 170 19.58 -11.88 -6.33
N SER A 171 18.49 -11.73 -7.02
CA SER A 171 17.31 -11.05 -6.49
C SER A 171 16.48 -11.96 -5.60
N SER A 172 15.74 -11.38 -4.67
CA SER A 172 15.00 -12.15 -3.66
C SER A 172 13.70 -11.46 -3.23
N VAL A 173 12.71 -12.30 -2.90
CA VAL A 173 11.45 -11.87 -2.26
C VAL A 173 11.25 -12.67 -0.98
N ASN A 174 10.94 -11.98 0.09
CA ASN A 174 10.51 -12.58 1.34
C ASN A 174 9.12 -12.04 1.72
N LEU A 175 8.13 -12.94 1.79
CA LEU A 175 6.76 -12.60 2.15
C LEU A 175 6.37 -13.28 3.45
N VAL A 176 5.98 -12.50 4.44
CA VAL A 176 5.42 -12.99 5.70
C VAL A 176 4.05 -12.39 5.91
N SER A 177 3.00 -13.18 5.74
CA SER A 177 1.64 -12.76 6.08
C SER A 177 1.20 -13.40 7.41
N ARG A 178 0.75 -12.57 8.35
CA ARG A 178 0.16 -12.99 9.61
C ARG A 178 -1.29 -12.56 9.64
N SER A 179 -2.18 -13.54 9.70
CA SER A 179 -3.60 -13.27 9.62
C SER A 179 -4.40 -13.97 10.72
N VAL A 180 -5.46 -13.30 11.16
CA VAL A 180 -6.43 -13.85 12.11
C VAL A 180 -7.83 -13.60 11.57
N ALA A 181 -8.59 -14.68 11.34
CA ALA A 181 -10.01 -14.61 11.00
C ALA A 181 -10.83 -15.04 12.22
N LYS A 182 -11.82 -14.22 12.60
CA LYS A 182 -12.72 -14.48 13.75
C LYS A 182 -14.19 -14.41 13.34
N GLY A 183 -15.01 -15.29 13.92
CA GLY A 183 -16.44 -15.36 13.60
C GLY A 183 -16.69 -16.00 12.24
N GLU A 184 -17.50 -15.38 11.41
CA GLU A 184 -17.86 -15.83 10.06
C GLU A 184 -17.01 -15.14 8.97
N SER A 185 -15.96 -14.43 9.37
CA SER A 185 -15.12 -13.71 8.42
C SER A 185 -14.30 -14.65 7.54
N LYS A 186 -13.94 -14.19 6.35
CA LYS A 186 -13.24 -14.99 5.34
C LYS A 186 -11.97 -14.27 4.86
N GLN A 187 -10.90 -15.05 4.72
CA GLN A 187 -9.64 -14.58 4.15
C GLN A 187 -9.16 -15.52 3.05
N GLU A 188 -8.64 -14.95 1.97
CA GLU A 188 -8.08 -15.69 0.83
C GLU A 188 -6.71 -15.11 0.46
N PHE A 189 -5.74 -15.99 0.17
CA PHE A 189 -4.38 -15.63 -0.21
C PHE A 189 -3.99 -16.36 -1.49
N PHE A 190 -3.37 -15.64 -2.44
CA PHE A 190 -2.92 -16.14 -3.74
C PHE A 190 -1.50 -15.69 -4.06
#